data_907c0d8298c15aaaf104b36671e3ef3c
#
_entry.id   907c0d8298c15aaaf104b36671e3ef3c
#
_cell.length_a   1.000
_cell.length_b   1.000
_cell.length_c   1.000
_cell.angle_alpha   90.00
_cell.angle_beta   90.00
_cell.angle_gamma   90.00
#
_symmetry.space_group_name_H-M   'P 1'
#
loop_
_entity.id
_entity.type
_entity.pdbx_description
1 polymer ?
#
loop_
_entity_poly.entity_id
_entity_poly.type
_entity_poly.pdbx_seq_one_letter_code
_entity_poly.pdbx_strand_id
1 'polypeptide(L)'
;MNTDVCVVPAFQTRSSRAMNPAVENHSPERGPAWFCLRTQPKHEHIAAAHFKNDPDIEVYLPRIRFKRATRRGPVWFTEALFPNYLFARFDLAACLRRVCHARGIRGVVHFGDRWPIVPEGVIGELRATVGADEVHVVRDELQPGEVVRIAGGVFHGLQAVVSRVMPSRERVAVLLEFLGRQTSVELPDEALIREGDQRTRVL
;
A
#
# COMPACT_ATOMS: atom_id res chain seq x y z
N MET A 1 -29.89 11.69 2.55
CA MET A 1 -29.24 11.14 3.76
C MET A 1 -28.21 10.11 3.29
N ASN A 2 -27.03 10.56 2.89
CA ASN A 2 -25.94 9.69 2.43
C ASN A 2 -24.94 9.54 3.56
N THR A 3 -24.99 8.38 4.20
CA THR A 3 -23.99 7.97 5.20
C THR A 3 -22.83 7.34 4.43
N ASP A 4 -21.84 8.13 4.00
CA ASP A 4 -20.60 7.61 3.44
C ASP A 4 -19.74 7.02 4.57
N VAL A 5 -20.02 5.75 4.87
CA VAL A 5 -19.17 4.93 5.74
C VAL A 5 -17.95 4.52 4.93
N CYS A 6 -16.83 5.17 5.17
CA CYS A 6 -15.55 4.78 4.59
C CYS A 6 -15.06 3.52 5.29
N VAL A 7 -15.25 2.35 4.63
CA VAL A 7 -14.72 1.07 5.08
C VAL A 7 -13.21 1.04 4.83
N VAL A 8 -12.44 1.12 5.90
CA VAL A 8 -11.00 0.83 5.86
C VAL A 8 -10.84 -0.68 5.75
N PRO A 9 -10.09 -1.22 4.77
CA PRO A 9 -9.83 -2.65 4.72
C PRO A 9 -9.07 -3.07 5.99
N ALA A 10 -9.65 -4.04 6.72
CA ALA A 10 -9.05 -4.60 7.92
C ALA A 10 -7.73 -5.30 7.56
N PHE A 11 -6.65 -4.74 8.06
CA PHE A 11 -5.34 -5.41 8.07
C PHE A 11 -5.42 -6.53 9.12
N GLN A 12 -5.52 -7.79 8.66
CA GLN A 12 -5.49 -8.94 9.57
C GLN A 12 -4.06 -9.15 10.09
N THR A 13 -3.76 -8.55 11.23
CA THR A 13 -2.65 -9.00 12.06
C THR A 13 -3.11 -10.24 12.83
N ARG A 14 -2.38 -11.36 12.64
CA ARG A 14 -2.54 -12.53 13.48
C ARG A 14 -2.22 -12.19 14.93
N SER A 15 -3.22 -12.48 15.77
CA SER A 15 -3.14 -12.86 17.19
C SER A 15 -2.38 -11.96 18.15
N SER A 16 -3.11 -11.18 18.89
CA SER A 16 -3.23 -11.38 20.34
C SER A 16 -4.34 -10.47 20.89
N ARG A 17 -5.15 -11.07 21.72
CA ARG A 17 -6.22 -10.53 22.54
C ARG A 17 -5.73 -9.31 23.32
N ALA A 18 -6.03 -8.11 22.82
CA ALA A 18 -5.92 -6.91 23.62
C ALA A 18 -6.91 -5.86 23.09
N MET A 19 -7.89 -5.62 23.92
CA MET A 19 -8.56 -4.35 24.20
C MET A 19 -8.57 -3.35 23.05
N ASN A 20 -9.77 -3.15 22.54
CA ASN A 20 -10.16 -1.97 21.80
C ASN A 20 -9.76 -0.72 22.63
N PRO A 21 -8.75 0.05 22.25
CA PRO A 21 -8.55 1.32 22.93
C PRO A 21 -9.74 2.17 22.53
N ALA A 22 -10.57 2.49 23.52
CA ALA A 22 -11.63 3.45 23.42
C ALA A 22 -11.12 4.65 22.62
N VAL A 23 -11.86 5.01 21.57
CA VAL A 23 -11.67 6.28 20.88
C VAL A 23 -11.96 7.36 21.93
N GLU A 24 -10.92 7.77 22.62
CA GLU A 24 -11.01 8.84 23.59
C GLU A 24 -11.46 10.09 22.85
N ASN A 25 -12.61 10.60 23.29
CA ASN A 25 -13.18 11.87 22.85
C ASN A 25 -12.28 13.01 23.36
N HIS A 26 -11.17 13.25 22.65
CA HIS A 26 -10.39 14.45 22.90
C HIS A 26 -11.01 15.58 22.06
N SER A 27 -11.58 16.54 22.77
CA SER A 27 -11.73 17.90 22.25
C SER A 27 -10.35 18.35 21.75
N PRO A 28 -10.24 19.10 20.64
CA PRO A 28 -8.94 19.50 20.11
C PRO A 28 -8.15 20.24 21.19
N GLU A 29 -7.27 19.53 21.88
CA GLU A 29 -6.24 20.18 22.66
C GLU A 29 -5.47 21.10 21.73
N ARG A 30 -5.23 22.33 22.18
CA ARG A 30 -4.52 23.36 21.41
C ARG A 30 -3.13 22.84 21.06
N GLY A 31 -2.92 22.48 19.79
CA GLY A 31 -1.63 22.02 19.31
C GLY A 31 -1.73 21.15 18.06
N PRO A 32 -0.60 20.89 17.40
CA PRO A 32 -0.56 20.06 16.19
C PRO A 32 -0.86 18.59 16.52
N ALA A 33 -1.83 18.01 15.81
CA ALA A 33 -2.24 16.62 15.90
C ALA A 33 -2.33 16.00 14.51
N TRP A 34 -2.25 14.67 14.43
CA TRP A 34 -2.40 13.95 13.16
C TRP A 34 -3.86 13.79 12.77
N PHE A 35 -4.15 14.12 11.53
CA PHE A 35 -5.46 13.97 10.92
C PHE A 35 -5.35 13.18 9.62
N CYS A 36 -6.44 12.49 9.26
CA CYS A 36 -6.58 11.85 7.96
C CYS A 36 -7.15 12.87 6.96
N LEU A 37 -6.48 13.07 5.84
CA LEU A 37 -6.92 13.94 4.75
C LEU A 37 -7.44 13.10 3.60
N ARG A 38 -8.58 13.48 3.04
CA ARG A 38 -9.12 12.90 1.82
C ARG A 38 -8.60 13.69 0.62
N THR A 39 -8.05 12.97 -0.36
CA THR A 39 -7.53 13.55 -1.61
C THR A 39 -8.48 13.34 -2.78
N GLN A 40 -8.22 14.03 -3.88
CA GLN A 40 -8.78 13.66 -5.16
C GLN A 40 -8.14 12.33 -5.63
N PRO A 41 -8.85 11.51 -6.42
CA PRO A 41 -8.31 10.24 -6.91
C PRO A 41 -6.98 10.43 -7.64
N LYS A 42 -5.96 9.65 -7.25
CA LYS A 42 -4.60 9.68 -7.80
C LYS A 42 -3.86 11.03 -7.62
N HIS A 43 -4.31 11.89 -6.70
CA HIS A 43 -3.67 13.17 -6.40
C HIS A 43 -2.93 13.17 -5.05
N GLU A 44 -2.78 12.02 -4.40
CA GLU A 44 -2.12 11.88 -3.10
C GLU A 44 -0.71 12.48 -3.12
N HIS A 45 0.07 12.17 -4.15
CA HIS A 45 1.42 12.68 -4.34
C HIS A 45 1.46 14.19 -4.61
N ILE A 46 0.44 14.74 -5.29
CA ILE A 46 0.33 16.18 -5.54
C ILE A 46 0.03 16.91 -4.24
N ALA A 47 -0.90 16.36 -3.43
CA ALA A 47 -1.25 16.91 -2.14
C ALA A 47 -0.06 16.87 -1.17
N ALA A 48 0.65 15.75 -1.11
CA ALA A 48 1.86 15.62 -0.29
C ALA A 48 2.95 16.62 -0.72
N ALA A 49 3.17 16.76 -2.02
CA ALA A 49 4.16 17.72 -2.56
C ALA A 49 3.79 19.18 -2.25
N HIS A 50 2.50 19.50 -2.23
CA HIS A 50 2.02 20.85 -1.91
C HIS A 50 2.43 21.29 -0.50
N PHE A 51 2.37 20.37 0.47
CA PHE A 51 2.71 20.67 1.88
C PHE A 51 4.18 20.44 2.22
N LYS A 52 4.99 19.87 1.33
CA LYS A 52 6.38 19.49 1.63
C LYS A 52 7.25 20.61 2.23
N ASN A 53 6.97 21.85 1.84
CA ASN A 53 7.73 23.03 2.30
C ASN A 53 6.92 23.89 3.28
N ASP A 54 5.78 23.42 3.76
CA ASP A 54 4.97 24.15 4.73
C ASP A 54 5.50 23.87 6.16
N PRO A 55 5.99 24.87 6.89
CA PRO A 55 6.57 24.65 8.21
C PRO A 55 5.56 24.22 9.29
N ASP A 56 4.28 24.53 9.08
CA ASP A 56 3.22 24.25 10.03
C ASP A 56 2.51 22.92 9.79
N ILE A 57 2.82 22.24 8.66
CA ILE A 57 2.11 21.03 8.22
C ILE A 57 3.11 19.94 7.90
N GLU A 58 3.19 18.92 8.75
CA GLU A 58 3.93 17.70 8.47
C GLU A 58 3.02 16.72 7.73
N VAL A 59 3.49 16.14 6.61
CA VAL A 59 2.71 15.18 5.82
C VAL A 59 3.36 13.82 5.84
N TYR A 60 2.54 12.78 5.94
CA TYR A 60 2.93 11.40 5.81
C TYR A 60 2.05 10.69 4.76
N LEU A 61 2.69 10.24 3.68
CA LEU A 61 2.06 9.49 2.59
C LEU A 61 2.71 8.11 2.48
N PRO A 62 2.25 7.11 3.24
CA PRO A 62 2.77 5.75 3.10
C PRO A 62 2.41 5.19 1.72
N ARG A 63 3.40 4.57 1.06
CA ARG A 63 3.27 4.00 -0.28
C ARG A 63 3.63 2.53 -0.27
N ILE A 64 3.07 1.79 -1.19
CA ILE A 64 3.44 0.41 -1.48
C ILE A 64 4.07 0.32 -2.85
N ARG A 65 5.07 -0.53 -2.99
CA ARG A 65 5.70 -0.87 -4.26
C ARG A 65 5.55 -2.35 -4.51
N PHE A 66 4.99 -2.69 -5.65
CA PHE A 66 4.72 -4.07 -6.03
C PHE A 66 4.95 -4.28 -7.53
N LYS A 67 5.22 -5.52 -7.91
CA LYS A 67 5.33 -5.91 -9.32
C LYS A 67 3.94 -6.18 -9.90
N ARG A 68 3.70 -5.73 -11.11
CA ARG A 68 2.49 -6.03 -11.87
C ARG A 68 2.87 -6.55 -13.25
N ALA A 69 2.23 -7.63 -13.64
CA ALA A 69 2.38 -8.16 -14.99
C ALA A 69 1.79 -7.21 -16.02
N THR A 70 2.54 -6.95 -17.07
CA THR A 70 2.06 -6.22 -18.25
C THR A 70 2.32 -7.06 -19.51
N ARG A 71 1.73 -6.67 -20.65
CA ARG A 71 2.02 -7.34 -21.93
C ARG A 71 3.50 -7.30 -22.33
N ARG A 72 4.28 -6.39 -21.77
CA ARG A 72 5.72 -6.21 -22.03
C ARG A 72 6.62 -6.80 -20.94
N GLY A 73 6.04 -7.54 -19.97
CA GLY A 73 6.73 -8.11 -18.83
C GLY A 73 6.32 -7.45 -17.50
N PRO A 74 6.90 -7.90 -16.38
CA PRO A 74 6.60 -7.36 -15.06
C PRO A 74 7.19 -5.96 -14.92
N VAL A 75 6.38 -5.04 -14.40
CA VAL A 75 6.77 -3.64 -14.12
C VAL A 75 6.46 -3.30 -12.67
N TRP A 76 7.36 -2.54 -12.04
CA TRP A 76 7.15 -2.03 -10.70
C TRP A 76 6.18 -0.86 -10.70
N PHE A 77 5.18 -0.95 -9.83
CA PHE A 77 4.23 0.12 -9.56
C PHE A 77 4.42 0.61 -8.13
N THR A 78 4.30 1.91 -7.94
CA THR A 78 4.28 2.53 -6.63
C THR A 78 2.97 3.29 -6.48
N GLU A 79 2.17 2.92 -5.50
CA GLU A 79 0.87 3.53 -5.24
C GLU A 79 0.77 3.92 -3.75
N ALA A 80 -0.17 4.80 -3.42
CA ALA A 80 -0.48 5.10 -2.03
C ALA A 80 -0.99 3.85 -1.31
N LEU A 81 -0.50 3.58 -0.09
CA LEU A 81 -0.97 2.47 0.74
C LEU A 81 -2.48 2.61 1.03
N PHE A 82 -2.94 3.84 1.20
CA PHE A 82 -4.36 4.19 1.37
C PHE A 82 -4.81 5.04 0.19
N PRO A 83 -5.42 4.46 -0.87
CA PRO A 83 -5.89 5.20 -2.03
C PRO A 83 -6.87 6.31 -1.63
N ASN A 84 -6.63 7.52 -2.11
CA ASN A 84 -7.37 8.75 -1.83
C ASN A 84 -7.22 9.31 -0.40
N TYR A 85 -6.23 8.83 0.37
CA TYR A 85 -5.97 9.34 1.72
C TYR A 85 -4.49 9.57 1.94
N LEU A 86 -4.19 10.53 2.81
CA LEU A 86 -2.88 10.77 3.40
C LEU A 86 -3.05 11.26 4.84
N PHE A 87 -1.98 11.25 5.60
CA PHE A 87 -1.97 11.77 6.97
C PHE A 87 -1.24 13.10 7.01
N ALA A 88 -1.73 14.01 7.83
CA ALA A 88 -1.05 15.27 8.06
C ALA A 88 -1.17 15.69 9.52
N ARG A 89 -0.08 16.23 10.06
CA ARG A 89 0.00 16.78 11.41
C ARG A 89 0.00 18.30 11.33
N PHE A 90 -0.95 18.92 11.97
CA PHE A 90 -1.11 20.38 11.99
C PHE A 90 -2.04 20.81 13.12
N ASP A 91 -2.02 22.11 13.45
CA ASP A 91 -3.02 22.70 14.34
C ASP A 91 -4.33 22.91 13.57
N LEU A 92 -5.40 22.22 14.03
CA LEU A 92 -6.69 22.25 13.34
C LEU A 92 -7.28 23.66 13.25
N ALA A 93 -7.20 24.42 14.36
CA ALA A 93 -7.80 25.75 14.41
C ALA A 93 -7.08 26.74 13.46
N ALA A 94 -5.76 26.65 13.40
CA ALA A 94 -4.94 27.55 12.59
C ALA A 94 -4.92 27.17 11.10
N CYS A 95 -4.89 25.86 10.79
CA CYS A 95 -4.57 25.38 9.45
C CYS A 95 -5.75 24.76 8.68
N LEU A 96 -6.88 24.46 9.30
CA LEU A 96 -8.01 23.76 8.67
C LEU A 96 -8.40 24.37 7.33
N ARG A 97 -8.60 25.67 7.27
CA ARG A 97 -9.01 26.36 6.04
C ARG A 97 -7.95 26.23 4.94
N ARG A 98 -6.67 26.41 5.29
CA ARG A 98 -5.53 26.28 4.36
C ARG A 98 -5.42 24.84 3.82
N VAL A 99 -5.55 23.85 4.69
CA VAL A 99 -5.53 22.43 4.33
C VAL A 99 -6.70 22.08 3.40
N CYS A 100 -7.91 22.47 3.71
CA CYS A 100 -9.08 22.14 2.88
C CYS A 100 -9.03 22.77 1.47
N HIS A 101 -8.32 23.88 1.28
CA HIS A 101 -8.19 24.55 -0.03
C HIS A 101 -6.90 24.16 -0.76
N ALA A 102 -6.09 23.27 -0.20
CA ALA A 102 -4.85 22.84 -0.81
C ALA A 102 -5.08 22.00 -2.06
N ARG A 103 -4.15 22.11 -3.00
CA ARG A 103 -4.22 21.39 -4.27
C ARG A 103 -4.24 19.88 -4.05
N GLY A 104 -5.21 19.19 -4.62
CA GLY A 104 -5.36 17.75 -4.53
C GLY A 104 -6.11 17.26 -3.29
N ILE A 105 -6.40 18.13 -2.33
CA ILE A 105 -7.21 17.84 -1.14
C ILE A 105 -8.69 18.02 -1.45
N ARG A 106 -9.51 17.12 -0.86
CA ARG A 106 -10.98 17.25 -0.81
C ARG A 106 -11.46 17.73 0.56
N GLY A 107 -10.69 17.48 1.60
CA GLY A 107 -11.01 17.87 2.97
C GLY A 107 -10.31 17.02 4.00
N VAL A 108 -10.45 17.41 5.25
CA VAL A 108 -10.08 16.60 6.42
C VAL A 108 -11.22 15.61 6.69
N VAL A 109 -10.90 14.37 7.01
CA VAL A 109 -11.91 13.37 7.39
C VAL A 109 -12.57 13.81 8.70
N HIS A 110 -13.89 13.86 8.69
CA HIS A 110 -14.68 14.28 9.87
C HIS A 110 -16.02 13.54 9.93
N PHE A 111 -16.61 13.44 11.11
CA PHE A 111 -17.90 12.83 11.35
C PHE A 111 -18.79 13.87 12.06
N GLY A 112 -19.64 14.54 11.30
CA GLY A 112 -20.35 15.73 11.81
C GLY A 112 -19.36 16.81 12.22
N ASP A 113 -19.42 17.25 13.47
CA ASP A 113 -18.53 18.28 14.03
C ASP A 113 -17.24 17.74 14.65
N ARG A 114 -16.95 16.44 14.45
CA ARG A 114 -15.77 15.80 15.04
C ARG A 114 -14.72 15.51 13.99
N TRP A 115 -13.49 15.96 14.23
CA TRP A 115 -12.31 15.62 13.46
C TRP A 115 -11.49 14.58 14.25
N PRO A 116 -11.53 13.28 13.88
CA PRO A 116 -10.81 12.27 14.61
C PRO A 116 -9.30 12.49 14.50
N ILE A 117 -8.65 12.47 15.65
CA ILE A 117 -7.19 12.51 15.74
C ILE A 117 -6.65 11.09 15.54
N VAL A 118 -5.65 10.95 14.70
CA VAL A 118 -4.90 9.71 14.55
C VAL A 118 -3.81 9.69 15.62
N PRO A 119 -3.78 8.68 16.51
CA PRO A 119 -2.75 8.60 17.54
C PRO A 119 -1.34 8.57 16.95
N GLU A 120 -0.39 9.24 17.60
CA GLU A 120 1.03 9.24 17.19
C GLU A 120 1.60 7.83 17.09
N GLY A 121 1.21 6.93 18.00
CA GLY A 121 1.62 5.52 17.99
C GLY A 121 1.23 4.80 16.69
N VAL A 122 0.05 5.07 16.14
CA VAL A 122 -0.41 4.48 14.87
C VAL A 122 0.47 4.95 13.71
N ILE A 123 0.81 6.22 13.67
CA ILE A 123 1.73 6.77 12.65
C ILE A 123 3.13 6.17 12.82
N GLY A 124 3.60 6.03 14.07
CA GLY A 124 4.87 5.37 14.39
C GLY A 124 4.93 3.92 13.91
N GLU A 125 3.89 3.14 14.17
CA GLU A 125 3.79 1.75 13.70
C GLU A 125 3.74 1.67 12.16
N LEU A 126 3.01 2.56 11.51
CA LEU A 126 2.99 2.64 10.05
C LEU A 126 4.37 2.99 9.48
N ARG A 127 5.08 3.95 10.08
CA ARG A 127 6.45 4.29 9.68
C ARG A 127 7.42 3.14 9.88
N ALA A 128 7.31 2.40 10.98
CA ALA A 128 8.14 1.23 11.24
C ALA A 128 7.88 0.11 10.22
N THR A 129 6.63 -0.08 9.80
CA THR A 129 6.24 -1.12 8.83
C THR A 129 6.63 -0.74 7.39
N VAL A 130 6.46 0.52 7.02
CA VAL A 130 6.70 1.02 5.66
C VAL A 130 8.19 1.30 5.41
N GLY A 131 8.94 1.60 6.47
CA GLY A 131 10.35 1.94 6.41
C GLY A 131 10.64 3.42 6.17
N ALA A 132 11.92 3.80 6.23
CA ALA A 132 12.38 5.19 6.18
C ALA A 132 12.07 5.89 4.85
N ASP A 133 11.99 5.14 3.75
CA ASP A 133 11.71 5.67 2.42
C ASP A 133 10.21 5.90 2.16
N GLU A 134 9.36 5.70 3.16
CA GLU A 134 7.90 5.76 3.05
C GLU A 134 7.32 4.84 1.95
N VAL A 135 8.07 3.80 1.55
CA VAL A 135 7.69 2.84 0.51
C VAL A 135 7.83 1.42 1.02
N HIS A 136 6.71 0.79 1.30
CA HIS A 136 6.69 -0.63 1.64
C HIS A 136 6.81 -1.47 0.35
N VAL A 137 7.88 -2.23 0.22
CA VAL A 137 8.05 -3.15 -0.92
C VAL A 137 7.34 -4.45 -0.59
N VAL A 138 6.22 -4.68 -1.24
CA VAL A 138 5.53 -5.98 -1.17
C VAL A 138 6.34 -6.95 -2.05
N ARG A 139 7.14 -7.79 -1.41
CA ARG A 139 7.74 -8.95 -2.05
C ARG A 139 6.73 -10.07 -1.92
N ASP A 140 6.10 -10.42 -3.01
CA ASP A 140 5.33 -11.65 -3.10
C ASP A 140 6.33 -12.81 -3.14
N GLU A 141 6.79 -13.27 -1.98
CA GLU A 141 7.65 -14.45 -1.89
C GLU A 141 6.84 -15.65 -2.34
N LEU A 142 7.29 -16.23 -3.46
CA LEU A 142 6.73 -17.47 -3.96
C LEU A 142 7.04 -18.61 -3.00
N GLN A 143 6.08 -19.54 -2.85
CA GLN A 143 6.27 -20.70 -1.99
C GLN A 143 6.32 -21.99 -2.82
N PRO A 144 7.11 -23.00 -2.39
CA PRO A 144 7.06 -24.31 -3.01
C PRO A 144 5.64 -24.87 -3.08
N GLY A 145 5.26 -25.41 -4.22
CA GLY A 145 3.91 -25.92 -4.49
C GLY A 145 2.96 -24.90 -5.12
N GLU A 146 3.30 -23.62 -5.18
CA GLU A 146 2.47 -22.62 -5.85
C GLU A 146 2.48 -22.78 -7.37
N VAL A 147 1.31 -22.59 -7.97
CA VAL A 147 1.16 -22.52 -9.43
C VAL A 147 1.43 -21.09 -9.88
N VAL A 148 2.36 -20.96 -10.83
CA VAL A 148 2.79 -19.68 -11.39
C VAL A 148 2.71 -19.71 -12.90
N ARG A 149 2.59 -18.54 -13.51
CA ARG A 149 2.69 -18.35 -14.96
C ARG A 149 4.00 -17.65 -15.29
N ILE A 150 4.70 -18.14 -16.30
CA ILE A 150 5.95 -17.55 -16.75
C ILE A 150 5.65 -16.32 -17.62
N ALA A 151 6.15 -15.15 -17.23
CA ALA A 151 5.88 -13.86 -17.88
C ALA A 151 7.01 -13.40 -18.80
N GLY A 152 8.09 -14.18 -18.94
CA GLY A 152 9.22 -13.76 -19.77
C GLY A 152 10.05 -14.93 -20.29
N GLY A 153 10.88 -14.66 -21.32
CA GLY A 153 11.78 -15.63 -21.90
C GLY A 153 11.10 -16.65 -22.81
N VAL A 154 11.84 -17.73 -23.08
CA VAL A 154 11.42 -18.78 -24.05
C VAL A 154 10.21 -19.60 -23.58
N PHE A 155 9.90 -19.56 -22.32
CA PHE A 155 8.77 -20.26 -21.69
C PHE A 155 7.56 -19.35 -21.40
N HIS A 156 7.54 -18.17 -21.98
CA HIS A 156 6.47 -17.19 -21.75
C HIS A 156 5.08 -17.79 -21.97
N GLY A 157 4.19 -17.56 -21.01
CA GLY A 157 2.78 -18.00 -21.04
C GLY A 157 2.54 -19.40 -20.51
N LEU A 158 3.59 -20.21 -20.28
CA LEU A 158 3.44 -21.54 -19.71
C LEU A 158 3.15 -21.45 -18.20
N GLN A 159 2.37 -22.42 -17.72
CA GLN A 159 2.17 -22.66 -16.30
C GLN A 159 3.28 -23.55 -15.76
N ALA A 160 3.67 -23.28 -14.52
CA ALA A 160 4.68 -24.06 -13.82
C ALA A 160 4.36 -24.12 -12.33
N VAL A 161 4.90 -25.11 -11.64
CA VAL A 161 4.79 -25.25 -10.19
C VAL A 161 6.13 -24.89 -9.55
N VAL A 162 6.12 -24.02 -8.55
CA VAL A 162 7.34 -23.68 -7.81
C VAL A 162 7.84 -24.92 -7.06
N SER A 163 9.06 -25.33 -7.35
CA SER A 163 9.72 -26.45 -6.64
C SER A 163 10.62 -25.97 -5.51
N ARG A 164 11.34 -24.86 -5.71
CA ARG A 164 12.25 -24.29 -4.71
C ARG A 164 12.48 -22.79 -4.96
N VAL A 165 12.48 -22.01 -3.91
CA VAL A 165 12.83 -20.58 -3.93
C VAL A 165 14.28 -20.42 -3.46
N MET A 166 15.04 -19.59 -4.16
CA MET A 166 16.44 -19.29 -3.85
C MET A 166 16.61 -17.77 -3.64
N PRO A 167 16.24 -17.23 -2.48
CA PRO A 167 16.19 -15.77 -2.25
C PRO A 167 17.54 -15.09 -2.46
N SER A 168 18.64 -15.74 -2.04
CA SER A 168 19.99 -15.19 -2.18
C SER A 168 20.46 -15.01 -3.64
N ARG A 169 19.81 -15.66 -4.57
CA ARG A 169 20.11 -15.59 -6.01
C ARG A 169 19.02 -14.88 -6.81
N GLU A 170 17.93 -14.45 -6.15
CA GLU A 170 16.73 -13.91 -6.78
C GLU A 170 16.16 -14.84 -7.89
N ARG A 171 16.28 -16.15 -7.67
CA ARG A 171 15.84 -17.19 -8.61
C ARG A 171 14.89 -18.18 -7.96
N VAL A 172 14.04 -18.76 -8.79
CA VAL A 172 13.07 -19.76 -8.40
C VAL A 172 13.18 -20.95 -9.35
N ALA A 173 13.32 -22.13 -8.80
CA ALA A 173 13.22 -23.37 -9.56
C ALA A 173 11.75 -23.71 -9.71
N VAL A 174 11.31 -23.92 -10.93
CA VAL A 174 9.94 -24.31 -11.28
C VAL A 174 9.92 -25.60 -12.08
N LEU A 175 8.87 -26.39 -11.88
CA LEU A 175 8.55 -27.56 -12.68
C LEU A 175 7.50 -27.15 -13.70
N LEU A 176 7.81 -27.34 -14.97
CA LEU A 176 6.88 -27.12 -16.07
C LEU A 176 6.78 -28.36 -16.93
N GLU A 177 5.64 -28.56 -17.58
CA GLU A 177 5.48 -29.58 -18.59
C GLU A 177 5.86 -28.99 -19.95
N PHE A 178 6.92 -29.57 -20.54
CA PHE A 178 7.39 -29.17 -21.87
C PHE A 178 7.59 -30.40 -22.76
N LEU A 179 6.91 -30.41 -23.88
CA LEU A 179 6.93 -31.54 -24.85
C LEU A 179 6.59 -32.91 -24.20
N GLY A 180 5.59 -32.92 -23.30
CA GLY A 180 5.13 -34.13 -22.59
C GLY A 180 6.10 -34.66 -21.52
N ARG A 181 7.06 -33.83 -21.08
CA ARG A 181 7.98 -34.18 -20.01
C ARG A 181 8.01 -33.08 -18.95
N GLN A 182 8.07 -33.50 -17.70
CA GLN A 182 8.33 -32.57 -16.58
C GLN A 182 9.79 -32.13 -16.61
N THR A 183 10.01 -30.84 -16.71
CA THR A 183 11.34 -30.23 -16.75
C THR A 183 11.47 -29.22 -15.65
N SER A 184 12.56 -29.27 -14.86
CA SER A 184 12.91 -28.28 -13.89
C SER A 184 13.74 -27.18 -14.51
N VAL A 185 13.31 -25.92 -14.34
CA VAL A 185 14.01 -24.74 -14.87
C VAL A 185 14.17 -23.72 -13.78
N GLU A 186 15.35 -23.09 -13.71
CA GLU A 186 15.59 -21.96 -12.81
C GLU A 186 15.32 -20.65 -13.55
N LEU A 187 14.37 -19.88 -13.06
CA LEU A 187 13.98 -18.59 -13.61
C LEU A 187 14.20 -17.47 -12.59
N PRO A 188 14.45 -16.22 -13.03
CA PRO A 188 14.39 -15.08 -12.14
C PRO A 188 12.99 -14.97 -11.50
N ASP A 189 12.92 -14.59 -10.23
CA ASP A 189 11.63 -14.47 -9.53
C ASP A 189 10.70 -13.47 -10.24
N GLU A 190 11.29 -12.44 -10.85
CA GLU A 190 10.57 -11.42 -11.62
C GLU A 190 9.90 -11.92 -12.90
N ALA A 191 10.32 -13.08 -13.41
CA ALA A 191 9.71 -13.71 -14.57
C ALA A 191 8.49 -14.57 -14.23
N LEU A 192 8.09 -14.64 -12.96
CA LEU A 192 7.01 -15.49 -12.47
C LEU A 192 5.86 -14.65 -11.92
N ILE A 193 4.62 -15.08 -12.21
CA ILE A 193 3.39 -14.44 -11.75
C ILE A 193 2.50 -15.52 -11.14
N ARG A 194 1.96 -15.26 -9.95
CA ARG A 194 0.99 -16.17 -9.32
C ARG A 194 -0.27 -16.30 -10.16
N GLU A 195 -0.72 -17.52 -10.33
CA GLU A 195 -2.03 -17.79 -10.92
C GLU A 195 -3.10 -17.54 -9.84
N GLY A 196 -3.94 -16.54 -10.06
CA GLY A 196 -4.97 -16.13 -9.08
C GLY A 196 -4.74 -14.75 -8.48
N ASP A 197 -3.64 -14.07 -8.76
CA ASP A 197 -3.50 -12.67 -8.42
C ASP A 197 -4.51 -11.84 -9.25
N GLN A 198 -5.65 -11.51 -8.60
CA GLN A 198 -6.70 -10.68 -9.23
C GLN A 198 -6.22 -9.28 -9.62
N ARG A 199 -5.01 -8.89 -9.22
CA ARG A 199 -4.33 -7.66 -9.66
C ARG A 199 -3.91 -7.69 -11.12
N THR A 200 -4.01 -8.88 -11.77
CA THR A 200 -3.70 -9.08 -13.20
C THR A 200 -4.89 -8.79 -14.12
N ARG A 201 -6.04 -8.33 -13.63
CA ARG A 201 -7.13 -7.90 -14.50
C ARG A 201 -6.74 -6.60 -15.20
N VAL A 202 -6.30 -6.81 -16.39
CA VAL A 202 -6.08 -5.98 -17.56
C VAL A 202 -7.03 -4.77 -17.63
N LEU A 203 -6.43 -3.62 -17.82
CA LEU A 203 -7.00 -2.56 -18.64
C LEU A 203 -6.69 -2.82 -20.09
#